data_612e31f20afaa4008fee28c926f3d970
#
_entry.id   612e31f20afaa4008fee28c926f3d970
#
_cell.length_a   1.000
_cell.length_b   1.000
_cell.length_c   1.000
_cell.angle_alpha   90.00
_cell.angle_beta   90.00
_cell.angle_gamma   90.00
#
_symmetry.space_group_name_H-M   'P 1'
#
loop_
_entity.id
_entity.type
_entity.pdbx_description
1 polymer ?
#
loop_
_entity_poly.entity_id
_entity_poly.type
_entity_poly.pdbx_seq_one_letter_code
_entity_poly.pdbx_strand_id
1 'polypeptide(L)'
;PAVSRDDLSDLDSDELGYFAAAGLCPVGRSLVVKDEYLNMATRTIEGRDAVVYYDFETGLGDFALTYADSRTTTFEQTPTGSFNTLQAAIDDGTLPSYTVLDGFGDLLGRDGNYERKSSFRVNYSKGDFGASVSALKIGSFYQAKINKSSDGSRWIIPSMTTVNASVYYKFEVMDKDARVKLGIKNINDKRAPLADGYNGFFSDVHSDLGKNYYLDFRVDL
;
A
#
# COMPACT_ATOMS: atom_id res chain seq x y z
N PRO A 1 -25.87 13.90 16.68
CA PRO A 1 -24.73 13.04 17.01
C PRO A 1 -24.62 11.89 16.02
N ALA A 2 -23.37 11.49 15.64
CA ALA A 2 -23.13 10.38 14.73
C ALA A 2 -23.54 9.02 15.33
N VAL A 3 -23.67 8.93 16.64
CA VAL A 3 -24.08 7.73 17.37
C VAL A 3 -25.31 8.04 18.20
N SER A 4 -26.40 7.31 17.98
CA SER A 4 -27.57 7.27 18.85
C SER A 4 -27.39 6.13 19.87
N ARG A 5 -27.74 6.37 21.11
CA ARG A 5 -27.61 5.40 22.19
C ARG A 5 -28.93 5.29 22.96
N ASP A 6 -29.12 4.13 23.59
CA ASP A 6 -30.18 3.92 24.62
C ASP A 6 -29.97 4.88 25.78
N ASP A 7 -31.03 5.06 26.54
CA ASP A 7 -30.94 5.70 27.85
C ASP A 7 -30.15 4.81 28.82
N LEU A 8 -29.46 5.41 29.79
CA LEU A 8 -28.72 4.66 30.81
C LEU A 8 -29.67 3.81 31.70
N SER A 9 -30.92 4.22 31.80
CA SER A 9 -31.95 3.47 32.50
C SER A 9 -32.33 2.15 31.83
N ASP A 10 -31.97 1.97 30.54
CA ASP A 10 -32.24 0.74 29.79
C ASP A 10 -31.14 -0.32 29.96
N LEU A 11 -30.04 0.02 30.65
CA LEU A 11 -28.97 -0.92 30.99
C LEU A 11 -29.41 -1.76 32.24
N ASP A 12 -29.13 -3.06 32.16
CA ASP A 12 -29.34 -3.94 33.31
C ASP A 12 -28.19 -3.87 34.33
N SER A 13 -28.37 -4.54 35.47
CA SER A 13 -27.38 -4.54 36.55
C SER A 13 -26.04 -5.15 36.16
N ASP A 14 -26.05 -6.13 35.26
CA ASP A 14 -24.84 -6.82 34.84
C ASP A 14 -24.02 -5.93 33.91
N GLU A 15 -24.69 -5.22 33.00
CA GLU A 15 -24.03 -4.22 32.10
C GLU A 15 -23.43 -3.08 32.92
N LEU A 16 -24.14 -2.53 33.89
CA LEU A 16 -23.61 -1.53 34.81
C LEU A 16 -22.43 -2.07 35.64
N GLY A 17 -22.47 -3.35 36.01
CA GLY A 17 -21.39 -4.05 36.70
C GLY A 17 -20.11 -4.16 35.85
N TYR A 18 -20.23 -4.41 34.57
CA TYR A 18 -19.06 -4.44 33.67
C TYR A 18 -18.36 -3.08 33.56
N PHE A 19 -19.13 -1.99 33.46
CA PHE A 19 -18.56 -0.64 33.45
C PHE A 19 -17.83 -0.33 34.76
N ALA A 20 -18.47 -0.67 35.89
CA ALA A 20 -17.87 -0.47 37.22
C ALA A 20 -16.60 -1.29 37.41
N ALA A 21 -16.59 -2.57 36.99
CA ALA A 21 -15.43 -3.44 37.08
C ALA A 21 -14.25 -2.94 36.21
N ALA A 22 -14.56 -2.29 35.07
CA ALA A 22 -13.58 -1.70 34.18
C ALA A 22 -13.11 -0.28 34.61
N GLY A 23 -13.69 0.29 35.65
CA GLY A 23 -13.43 1.67 36.08
C GLY A 23 -13.90 2.72 35.09
N LEU A 24 -14.91 2.40 34.27
CA LEU A 24 -15.45 3.26 33.21
C LEU A 24 -16.82 3.83 33.63
N CYS A 25 -17.13 5.02 33.11
CA CYS A 25 -18.48 5.56 33.21
C CYS A 25 -19.43 4.79 32.27
N PRO A 26 -20.63 4.38 32.76
CA PRO A 26 -21.58 3.68 31.91
C PRO A 26 -22.08 4.57 30.76
N VAL A 27 -22.29 3.98 29.62
CA VAL A 27 -22.89 4.60 28.43
C VAL A 27 -23.97 3.66 27.88
N GLY A 28 -25.07 4.22 27.37
CA GLY A 28 -26.14 3.44 26.74
C GLY A 28 -25.63 2.64 25.52
N ARG A 29 -26.27 1.55 25.19
CA ARG A 29 -25.97 0.70 24.03
C ARG A 29 -26.05 1.53 22.76
N SER A 30 -25.16 1.29 21.83
CA SER A 30 -25.20 1.95 20.51
C SER A 30 -26.36 1.39 19.68
N LEU A 31 -27.36 2.21 19.38
CA LEU A 31 -28.52 1.84 18.56
C LEU A 31 -28.27 2.05 17.07
N VAL A 32 -27.75 3.24 16.74
CA VAL A 32 -27.52 3.63 15.36
C VAL A 32 -26.20 4.38 15.28
N VAL A 33 -25.37 4.00 14.32
CA VAL A 33 -24.19 4.75 13.89
C VAL A 33 -24.50 5.32 12.52
N LYS A 34 -24.53 6.67 12.41
CA LYS A 34 -24.68 7.34 11.11
C LYS A 34 -23.30 7.52 10.52
N ASP A 35 -23.05 6.82 9.42
CA ASP A 35 -21.85 6.93 8.62
C ASP A 35 -22.22 7.64 7.30
N GLU A 36 -21.97 8.93 7.24
CA GLU A 36 -22.31 9.77 6.11
C GLU A 36 -21.03 10.20 5.38
N TYR A 37 -21.13 10.29 4.06
CA TYR A 37 -20.06 10.89 3.26
C TYR A 37 -19.96 12.38 3.56
N LEU A 38 -18.80 12.80 4.03
CA LEU A 38 -18.50 14.20 4.30
C LEU A 38 -17.48 14.71 3.29
N ASN A 39 -17.66 15.96 2.84
CA ASN A 39 -16.61 16.64 2.10
C ASN A 39 -15.43 16.90 3.05
N MET A 40 -14.35 16.14 2.82
CA MET A 40 -13.11 16.31 3.57
C MET A 40 -12.43 17.61 3.16
N ALA A 41 -11.65 18.17 4.08
CA ALA A 41 -10.81 19.32 3.79
C ALA A 41 -9.73 18.98 2.72
N THR A 42 -8.99 19.98 2.29
CA THR A 42 -8.01 19.88 1.20
C THR A 42 -6.97 18.79 1.45
N ARG A 43 -6.70 17.99 0.43
CA ARG A 43 -5.56 17.08 0.39
C ARG A 43 -4.51 17.62 -0.55
N THR A 44 -3.28 17.77 -0.08
CA THR A 44 -2.13 18.23 -0.85
C THR A 44 -1.20 17.07 -1.12
N ILE A 45 -0.88 16.84 -2.40
CA ILE A 45 0.08 15.83 -2.82
C ILE A 45 1.08 16.50 -3.76
N GLU A 46 2.37 16.39 -3.45
CA GLU A 46 3.45 16.88 -4.28
C GLU A 46 4.48 15.78 -4.48
N GLY A 47 5.13 15.79 -5.62
CA GLY A 47 6.13 14.79 -5.93
C GLY A 47 6.88 15.11 -7.21
N ARG A 48 7.77 14.19 -7.58
CA ARG A 48 8.55 14.24 -8.80
C ARG A 48 8.72 12.86 -9.38
N ASP A 49 8.62 12.79 -10.69
CA ASP A 49 8.89 11.59 -11.47
C ASP A 49 10.07 11.85 -12.40
N ALA A 50 10.97 10.88 -12.51
CA ALA A 50 12.06 10.89 -13.44
C ALA A 50 12.08 9.58 -14.21
N VAL A 51 12.21 9.66 -15.53
CA VAL A 51 12.33 8.48 -16.38
C VAL A 51 13.55 8.65 -17.29
N VAL A 52 14.38 7.63 -17.33
CA VAL A 52 15.55 7.57 -18.20
C VAL A 52 15.39 6.38 -19.14
N TYR A 53 15.56 6.64 -20.42
CA TYR A 53 15.61 5.64 -21.50
C TYR A 53 17.00 5.64 -22.08
N TYR A 54 17.54 4.45 -22.33
CA TYR A 54 18.82 4.29 -22.97
C TYR A 54 18.81 3.05 -23.86
N ASP A 55 18.91 3.28 -25.16
CA ASP A 55 18.90 2.23 -26.15
C ASP A 55 20.29 2.17 -26.83
N PHE A 56 20.80 0.97 -27.04
CA PHE A 56 22.06 0.75 -27.69
C PHE A 56 22.10 -0.59 -28.42
N GLU A 57 22.83 -0.62 -29.52
CA GLU A 57 23.06 -1.78 -30.39
C GLU A 57 24.44 -2.33 -30.17
N THR A 58 24.57 -3.64 -30.22
CA THR A 58 25.85 -4.35 -30.14
C THR A 58 25.90 -5.50 -31.14
N GLY A 59 27.08 -6.05 -31.43
CA GLY A 59 27.19 -7.28 -32.21
C GLY A 59 26.48 -8.50 -31.59
N LEU A 60 26.10 -8.42 -30.31
CA LEU A 60 25.36 -9.45 -29.60
C LEU A 60 23.83 -9.26 -29.70
N GLY A 61 23.34 -8.08 -30.09
CA GLY A 61 21.92 -7.73 -30.18
C GLY A 61 21.64 -6.33 -29.64
N ASP A 62 20.37 -5.95 -29.60
CA ASP A 62 19.86 -4.64 -29.23
C ASP A 62 19.39 -4.65 -27.79
N PHE A 63 19.71 -3.59 -27.08
CA PHE A 63 19.33 -3.41 -25.67
C PHE A 63 18.52 -2.12 -25.49
N ALA A 64 17.43 -2.22 -24.73
CA ALA A 64 16.64 -1.08 -24.31
C ALA A 64 16.52 -1.09 -22.78
N LEU A 65 17.05 -0.05 -22.14
CA LEU A 65 17.03 0.14 -20.70
C LEU A 65 16.02 1.23 -20.35
N THR A 66 15.22 0.98 -19.33
CA THR A 66 14.30 1.98 -18.77
C THR A 66 14.49 2.00 -17.27
N TYR A 67 14.74 3.18 -16.73
CA TYR A 67 14.69 3.42 -15.28
C TYR A 67 13.64 4.48 -15.00
N ALA A 68 12.73 4.21 -14.08
CA ALA A 68 11.75 5.18 -13.60
C ALA A 68 11.81 5.28 -12.07
N ASP A 69 11.80 6.50 -11.58
CA ASP A 69 11.80 6.84 -10.15
C ASP A 69 10.69 7.84 -9.88
N SER A 70 9.81 7.50 -8.96
CA SER A 70 8.72 8.35 -8.48
C SER A 70 8.93 8.60 -7.00
N ARG A 71 8.94 9.87 -6.61
CA ARG A 71 9.10 10.29 -5.24
C ARG A 71 8.02 11.29 -4.86
N THR A 72 7.21 10.93 -3.87
CA THR A 72 6.27 11.83 -3.20
C THR A 72 7.04 12.62 -2.14
N THR A 73 6.92 13.94 -2.15
CA THR A 73 7.60 14.84 -1.20
C THR A 73 6.65 15.41 -0.16
N THR A 74 5.37 15.50 -0.52
CA THR A 74 4.30 15.98 0.37
C THR A 74 3.07 15.11 0.18
N PHE A 75 2.46 14.65 1.25
CA PHE A 75 1.15 14.02 1.24
C PHE A 75 0.44 14.38 2.54
N GLU A 76 -0.37 15.42 2.51
CA GLU A 76 -1.02 15.99 3.67
C GLU A 76 -2.53 16.08 3.50
N GLN A 77 -3.25 15.86 4.57
CA GLN A 77 -4.68 16.07 4.68
C GLN A 77 -4.94 17.15 5.74
N THR A 78 -5.54 18.26 5.34
CA THR A 78 -5.88 19.34 6.28
C THR A 78 -6.84 18.82 7.35
N PRO A 79 -6.58 19.07 8.66
CA PRO A 79 -7.47 18.71 9.73
C PRO A 79 -8.84 19.39 9.61
N THR A 80 -9.89 18.65 9.91
CA THR A 80 -11.26 19.19 10.01
C THR A 80 -11.55 19.72 11.41
N GLY A 81 -12.67 20.44 11.57
CA GLY A 81 -13.11 20.89 12.89
C GLY A 81 -13.30 19.74 13.89
N SER A 82 -13.83 18.60 13.43
CA SER A 82 -13.99 17.39 14.27
C SER A 82 -12.64 16.83 14.71
N PHE A 83 -11.63 16.81 13.82
CA PHE A 83 -10.28 16.39 14.16
C PHE A 83 -9.69 17.30 15.26
N ASN A 84 -9.79 18.63 15.08
CA ASN A 84 -9.28 19.59 16.05
C ASN A 84 -9.94 19.46 17.42
N THR A 85 -11.26 19.15 17.46
CA THR A 85 -11.98 18.90 18.70
C THR A 85 -11.45 17.64 19.40
N LEU A 86 -11.22 16.56 18.67
CA LEU A 86 -10.67 15.32 19.22
C LEU A 86 -9.22 15.49 19.68
N GLN A 87 -8.42 16.23 18.92
CA GLN A 87 -7.04 16.54 19.29
C GLN A 87 -6.98 17.36 20.59
N ALA A 88 -7.83 18.37 20.71
CA ALA A 88 -7.94 19.15 21.94
C ALA A 88 -8.34 18.29 23.14
N ALA A 89 -9.25 17.30 22.95
CA ALA A 89 -9.64 16.38 24.00
C ALA A 89 -8.51 15.40 24.42
N ILE A 90 -7.59 15.10 23.52
CA ILE A 90 -6.37 14.35 23.86
C ILE A 90 -5.39 15.27 24.65
N ASP A 91 -5.21 16.49 24.19
CA ASP A 91 -4.27 17.45 24.77
C ASP A 91 -4.67 17.87 26.19
N ASP A 92 -5.97 17.95 26.48
CA ASP A 92 -6.50 18.28 27.82
C ASP A 92 -6.71 17.03 28.73
N GLY A 93 -6.45 15.83 28.21
CA GLY A 93 -6.56 14.57 28.95
C GLY A 93 -7.97 13.99 29.06
N THR A 94 -8.96 14.57 28.38
CA THR A 94 -10.33 14.01 28.27
C THR A 94 -10.32 12.69 27.49
N LEU A 95 -9.47 12.57 26.48
CA LEU A 95 -9.18 11.33 25.77
C LEU A 95 -7.78 10.81 26.13
N PRO A 96 -7.58 9.48 26.15
CA PRO A 96 -6.26 8.91 26.42
C PRO A 96 -5.21 9.39 25.40
N SER A 97 -4.01 9.68 25.86
CA SER A 97 -2.88 10.15 25.02
C SER A 97 -2.46 9.15 23.93
N TYR A 98 -2.83 7.88 24.06
CA TYR A 98 -2.60 6.84 23.06
C TYR A 98 -3.71 6.76 21.98
N THR A 99 -4.72 7.63 22.05
CA THR A 99 -5.78 7.71 21.02
C THR A 99 -5.16 8.18 19.69
N VAL A 100 -5.25 7.36 18.66
CA VAL A 100 -4.73 7.68 17.34
C VAL A 100 -5.82 8.32 16.50
N LEU A 101 -5.61 9.58 16.11
CA LEU A 101 -6.43 10.27 15.12
C LEU A 101 -5.82 10.00 13.74
N ASP A 102 -6.55 9.29 12.90
CA ASP A 102 -6.07 8.80 11.63
C ASP A 102 -6.61 9.60 10.43
N GLY A 103 -5.89 9.59 9.30
CA GLY A 103 -6.33 10.18 8.05
C GLY A 103 -6.11 11.69 7.90
N PHE A 104 -5.45 12.36 8.84
CA PHE A 104 -5.19 13.80 8.82
C PHE A 104 -3.72 14.13 9.12
N GLY A 105 -3.30 15.36 8.81
CA GLY A 105 -1.95 15.83 8.95
C GLY A 105 -1.03 15.24 7.90
N ASP A 106 0.22 15.00 8.26
CA ASP A 106 1.21 14.37 7.37
C ASP A 106 0.93 12.88 7.24
N LEU A 107 0.58 12.47 6.03
CA LEU A 107 0.28 11.08 5.65
C LEU A 107 1.45 10.41 4.91
N LEU A 108 2.54 11.14 4.65
CA LEU A 108 3.68 10.60 3.93
C LEU A 108 4.44 9.57 4.76
N GLY A 109 4.83 8.49 4.14
CA GLY A 109 5.59 7.42 4.79
C GLY A 109 4.78 6.57 5.76
N ARG A 110 3.44 6.64 5.77
CA ARG A 110 2.58 5.87 6.68
C ARG A 110 1.46 5.13 5.95
N ASP A 111 1.03 4.00 6.50
CA ASP A 111 -0.18 3.24 6.13
C ASP A 111 -0.34 3.01 4.61
N GLY A 112 0.76 2.63 3.94
CA GLY A 112 0.77 2.36 2.51
C GLY A 112 1.19 3.56 1.64
N ASN A 113 1.31 4.76 2.18
CA ASN A 113 1.76 5.96 1.46
C ASN A 113 3.30 6.05 1.47
N TYR A 114 3.95 5.18 0.72
CA TYR A 114 5.41 5.16 0.61
C TYR A 114 5.95 6.42 -0.10
N GLU A 115 7.13 6.89 0.31
CA GLU A 115 7.76 8.07 -0.28
C GLU A 115 8.32 7.80 -1.68
N ARG A 116 8.77 6.58 -1.96
CA ARG A 116 9.51 6.28 -3.19
C ARG A 116 9.10 4.95 -3.81
N LYS A 117 8.91 4.98 -5.12
CA LYS A 117 8.76 3.80 -5.96
C LYS A 117 9.71 3.91 -7.14
N SER A 118 10.49 2.86 -7.40
CA SER A 118 11.38 2.85 -8.55
C SER A 118 11.28 1.54 -9.32
N SER A 119 11.45 1.61 -10.63
CA SER A 119 11.48 0.45 -11.50
C SER A 119 12.65 0.52 -12.45
N PHE A 120 13.18 -0.65 -12.76
CA PHE A 120 14.25 -0.83 -13.75
C PHE A 120 13.84 -1.96 -14.69
N ARG A 121 14.07 -1.75 -15.99
CA ARG A 121 13.81 -2.78 -17.01
C ARG A 121 14.94 -2.79 -18.01
N VAL A 122 15.35 -3.99 -18.39
CA VAL A 122 16.24 -4.26 -19.53
C VAL A 122 15.47 -5.16 -20.49
N ASN A 123 15.34 -4.73 -21.72
CA ASN A 123 14.89 -5.56 -22.84
C ASN A 123 16.07 -5.84 -23.74
N TYR A 124 16.17 -7.05 -24.24
CA TYR A 124 17.13 -7.51 -25.19
C TYR A 124 16.41 -8.12 -26.38
N SER A 125 16.90 -7.87 -27.58
CA SER A 125 16.43 -8.51 -28.81
C SER A 125 17.57 -8.82 -29.78
N LYS A 126 17.45 -9.97 -30.48
CA LYS A 126 18.30 -10.37 -31.57
C LYS A 126 17.52 -11.27 -32.53
N GLY A 127 17.24 -10.76 -33.74
CA GLY A 127 16.39 -11.47 -34.69
C GLY A 127 15.01 -11.79 -34.04
N ASP A 128 14.63 -13.05 -34.04
CA ASP A 128 13.35 -13.51 -33.53
C ASP A 128 13.32 -13.75 -32.00
N PHE A 129 14.50 -13.72 -31.39
CA PHE A 129 14.62 -13.95 -29.94
C PHE A 129 14.62 -12.63 -29.16
N GLY A 130 13.99 -12.65 -28.01
CA GLY A 130 14.10 -11.56 -27.05
C GLY A 130 13.93 -11.99 -25.61
N ALA A 131 14.48 -11.19 -24.70
CA ALA A 131 14.45 -11.39 -23.28
C ALA A 131 14.15 -10.07 -22.55
N SER A 132 13.54 -10.15 -21.39
CA SER A 132 13.31 -8.97 -20.56
C SER A 132 13.50 -9.33 -19.09
N VAL A 133 14.19 -8.46 -18.37
CA VAL A 133 14.29 -8.49 -16.92
C VAL A 133 13.79 -7.16 -16.39
N SER A 134 12.96 -7.19 -15.35
CA SER A 134 12.50 -5.97 -14.69
C SER A 134 12.49 -6.13 -13.19
N ALA A 135 12.80 -5.05 -12.50
CA ALA A 135 12.73 -4.96 -11.04
C ALA A 135 11.80 -3.81 -10.65
N LEU A 136 10.98 -4.02 -9.65
CA LEU A 136 10.13 -2.99 -9.03
C LEU A 136 10.47 -2.94 -7.54
N LYS A 137 10.83 -1.75 -7.06
CA LYS A 137 11.06 -1.48 -5.63
C LYS A 137 10.01 -0.51 -5.12
N ILE A 138 9.35 -0.90 -4.04
CA ILE A 138 8.46 -0.05 -3.25
C ILE A 138 9.18 0.29 -1.96
N GLY A 139 9.18 1.56 -1.59
CA GLY A 139 9.81 2.07 -0.38
C GLY A 139 9.18 1.53 0.89
N SER A 140 9.87 1.68 2.01
CA SER A 140 9.34 1.38 3.34
C SER A 140 8.37 2.47 3.78
N PHE A 141 7.46 2.10 4.68
CA PHE A 141 6.57 3.01 5.39
C PHE A 141 6.29 2.44 6.78
N TYR A 142 5.63 3.18 7.65
CA TYR A 142 5.25 2.68 8.96
C TYR A 142 3.73 2.51 9.07
N GLN A 143 3.30 1.68 10.00
CA GLN A 143 1.89 1.51 10.34
C GLN A 143 1.55 2.39 11.55
N ALA A 144 0.66 3.38 11.36
CA ALA A 144 0.45 4.44 12.34
C ALA A 144 -0.20 3.95 13.63
N LYS A 145 -1.09 2.95 13.53
CA LYS A 145 -1.85 2.41 14.68
C LYS A 145 -1.09 1.42 15.54
N ILE A 146 0.13 1.03 15.11
CA ILE A 146 0.89 -0.01 15.80
C ILE A 146 2.26 0.51 16.20
N ASN A 147 2.54 0.36 17.49
CA ASN A 147 3.88 0.53 18.04
C ASN A 147 4.43 -0.84 18.46
N LYS A 148 5.74 -1.02 18.38
CA LYS A 148 6.39 -2.17 19.01
C LYS A 148 6.17 -2.07 20.51
N SER A 149 5.70 -3.17 21.10
CA SER A 149 5.32 -3.22 22.52
C SER A 149 6.49 -3.00 23.49
N SER A 150 7.76 -3.19 23.05
CA SER A 150 8.93 -3.18 23.93
C SER A 150 9.56 -1.79 24.11
N ASP A 151 9.46 -0.90 23.12
CA ASP A 151 10.17 0.37 23.10
C ASP A 151 9.34 1.56 22.58
N GLY A 152 8.06 1.33 22.24
CA GLY A 152 7.18 2.34 21.67
C GLY A 152 7.55 2.80 20.25
N SER A 153 8.56 2.17 19.62
CA SER A 153 8.94 2.52 18.25
C SER A 153 7.85 2.12 17.24
N ARG A 154 7.79 2.85 16.13
CA ARG A 154 6.82 2.59 15.06
C ARG A 154 7.05 1.21 14.42
N TRP A 155 5.98 0.54 14.06
CA TRP A 155 6.06 -0.67 13.25
C TRP A 155 6.38 -0.31 11.80
N ILE A 156 7.60 -0.66 11.36
CA ILE A 156 8.07 -0.38 10.00
C ILE A 156 7.73 -1.55 9.09
N ILE A 157 7.04 -1.24 7.99
CA ILE A 157 6.85 -2.14 6.86
C ILE A 157 8.06 -1.94 5.93
N PRO A 158 8.96 -2.92 5.81
CA PRO A 158 10.20 -2.75 5.07
C PRO A 158 9.94 -2.61 3.56
N SER A 159 10.90 -2.00 2.86
CA SER A 159 10.85 -1.93 1.40
C SER A 159 10.86 -3.31 0.76
N MET A 160 10.13 -3.46 -0.35
CA MET A 160 10.04 -4.72 -1.09
C MET A 160 10.53 -4.51 -2.52
N THR A 161 11.38 -5.43 -2.99
CA THR A 161 11.82 -5.47 -4.39
C THR A 161 11.42 -6.80 -5.00
N THR A 162 10.67 -6.75 -6.10
CA THR A 162 10.32 -7.93 -6.91
C THR A 162 11.02 -7.86 -8.25
N VAL A 163 11.49 -9.00 -8.73
CA VAL A 163 12.18 -9.14 -10.01
C VAL A 163 11.38 -10.08 -10.90
N ASN A 164 11.15 -9.69 -12.15
CA ASN A 164 10.49 -10.51 -13.15
C ASN A 164 11.47 -10.75 -14.33
N ALA A 165 11.38 -11.92 -14.94
CA ALA A 165 12.12 -12.24 -16.14
C ALA A 165 11.22 -12.93 -17.17
N SER A 166 11.52 -12.73 -18.44
CA SER A 166 10.82 -13.44 -19.51
C SER A 166 11.70 -13.57 -20.74
N VAL A 167 11.45 -14.57 -21.55
CA VAL A 167 12.02 -14.77 -22.86
C VAL A 167 10.89 -14.99 -23.86
N TYR A 168 11.11 -14.57 -25.11
CA TYR A 168 10.15 -14.84 -26.18
C TYR A 168 10.89 -15.25 -27.45
N TYR A 169 10.16 -15.98 -28.30
CA TYR A 169 10.60 -16.33 -29.64
C TYR A 169 9.47 -16.05 -30.63
N LYS A 170 9.80 -15.36 -31.74
CA LYS A 170 8.90 -15.10 -32.86
C LYS A 170 9.11 -16.17 -33.92
N PHE A 171 8.04 -16.57 -34.58
CA PHE A 171 8.06 -17.55 -35.67
C PHE A 171 6.79 -17.40 -36.49
N GLU A 172 6.75 -18.06 -37.64
CA GLU A 172 5.57 -18.08 -38.52
C GLU A 172 4.79 -19.38 -38.36
N VAL A 173 3.48 -19.28 -38.34
CA VAL A 173 2.54 -20.42 -38.33
C VAL A 173 1.45 -20.14 -39.36
N MET A 174 1.30 -21.01 -40.37
CA MET A 174 0.28 -20.87 -41.44
C MET A 174 0.33 -19.47 -42.07
N ASP A 175 1.50 -19.00 -42.47
CA ASP A 175 1.74 -17.67 -43.04
C ASP A 175 1.28 -16.49 -42.14
N LYS A 176 1.25 -16.70 -40.82
CA LYS A 176 0.92 -15.70 -39.81
C LYS A 176 2.05 -15.56 -38.81
N ASP A 177 2.32 -14.33 -38.41
CA ASP A 177 3.27 -14.04 -37.35
C ASP A 177 2.78 -14.59 -36.01
N ALA A 178 3.62 -15.35 -35.36
CA ALA A 178 3.34 -15.94 -34.05
C ALA A 178 4.47 -15.63 -33.06
N ARG A 179 4.13 -15.61 -31.79
CA ARG A 179 5.10 -15.42 -30.71
C ARG A 179 4.73 -16.31 -29.51
N VAL A 180 5.71 -17.02 -29.02
CA VAL A 180 5.64 -17.70 -27.72
C VAL A 180 6.49 -16.92 -26.70
N LYS A 181 5.96 -16.73 -25.48
CA LYS A 181 6.66 -16.08 -24.39
C LYS A 181 6.55 -16.89 -23.13
N LEU A 182 7.68 -17.19 -22.51
CA LEU A 182 7.78 -17.79 -21.19
C LEU A 182 8.23 -16.73 -20.20
N GLY A 183 7.64 -16.70 -19.01
CA GLY A 183 8.05 -15.74 -18.02
C GLY A 183 7.86 -16.21 -16.59
N ILE A 184 8.61 -15.56 -15.72
CA ILE A 184 8.57 -15.77 -14.28
C ILE A 184 8.35 -14.39 -13.64
N LYS A 185 7.24 -14.26 -12.90
CA LYS A 185 7.02 -13.12 -12.02
C LYS A 185 7.59 -13.42 -10.66
N ASN A 186 8.16 -12.40 -10.02
CA ASN A 186 8.75 -12.51 -8.69
C ASN A 186 9.76 -13.68 -8.57
N ILE A 187 10.76 -13.70 -9.47
CA ILE A 187 11.78 -14.77 -9.55
C ILE A 187 12.58 -14.93 -8.23
N ASN A 188 12.71 -13.84 -7.47
CA ASN A 188 13.36 -13.80 -6.17
C ASN A 188 12.45 -14.25 -5.01
N ASP A 189 11.22 -14.70 -5.32
CA ASP A 189 10.24 -15.29 -4.41
C ASP A 189 9.99 -14.46 -3.13
N LYS A 190 9.90 -13.14 -3.30
CA LYS A 190 9.64 -12.24 -2.18
C LYS A 190 8.18 -12.34 -1.75
N ARG A 191 8.00 -12.50 -0.43
CA ARG A 191 6.68 -12.45 0.20
C ARG A 191 6.41 -11.04 0.69
N ALA A 192 5.14 -10.67 0.75
CA ALA A 192 4.73 -9.36 1.28
C ALA A 192 5.20 -9.19 2.72
N PRO A 193 5.70 -8.00 3.12
CA PRO A 193 6.04 -7.72 4.50
C PRO A 193 4.82 -7.82 5.40
N LEU A 194 5.00 -8.37 6.60
CA LEU A 194 3.95 -8.50 7.61
C LEU A 194 3.46 -7.12 8.06
N ALA A 195 2.13 -7.00 8.14
CA ALA A 195 1.44 -5.83 8.64
C ALA A 195 0.16 -6.23 9.37
N ASP A 196 -0.35 -5.38 10.24
CA ASP A 196 -1.67 -5.54 10.83
C ASP A 196 -2.74 -5.07 9.83
N GLY A 197 -3.16 -5.98 9.01
CA GLY A 197 -4.18 -5.81 8.00
C GLY A 197 -4.96 -7.10 7.81
N TYR A 198 -6.11 -7.02 7.16
CA TYR A 198 -7.01 -8.16 6.96
C TYR A 198 -6.31 -9.39 6.37
N ASN A 199 -5.36 -9.19 5.45
CA ASN A 199 -4.60 -10.26 4.81
C ASN A 199 -3.23 -10.52 5.47
N GLY A 200 -2.91 -9.89 6.61
CA GLY A 200 -1.60 -9.94 7.23
C GLY A 200 -0.53 -9.10 6.54
N PHE A 201 -0.90 -8.32 5.52
CA PHE A 201 -0.04 -7.39 4.78
C PHE A 201 -0.88 -6.29 4.11
N PHE A 202 -0.23 -5.22 3.61
CA PHE A 202 -0.88 -4.15 2.84
C PHE A 202 -1.15 -4.62 1.40
N SER A 203 -2.34 -5.19 1.13
CA SER A 203 -2.72 -5.75 -0.18
C SER A 203 -2.84 -4.71 -1.30
N ASP A 204 -3.07 -3.44 -0.97
CA ASP A 204 -3.13 -2.34 -1.94
C ASP A 204 -1.74 -1.91 -2.43
N VAL A 205 -0.69 -2.29 -1.69
CA VAL A 205 0.70 -1.91 -1.96
C VAL A 205 1.53 -3.11 -2.40
N HIS A 206 1.36 -4.25 -1.75
CA HIS A 206 2.17 -5.44 -1.92
C HIS A 206 1.34 -6.63 -2.41
N SER A 207 1.99 -7.54 -3.15
CA SER A 207 1.42 -8.83 -3.53
C SER A 207 2.17 -9.95 -2.82
N ASP A 208 1.43 -10.90 -2.25
CA ASP A 208 1.98 -12.06 -1.57
C ASP A 208 1.92 -13.35 -2.41
N LEU A 209 1.76 -13.23 -3.73
CA LEU A 209 1.65 -14.39 -4.61
C LEU A 209 2.93 -15.24 -4.71
N GLY A 210 4.09 -14.70 -4.31
CA GLY A 210 5.35 -15.39 -4.49
C GLY A 210 5.73 -15.57 -5.97
N LYS A 211 6.56 -16.57 -6.26
CA LYS A 211 7.02 -16.89 -7.62
C LYS A 211 5.88 -17.47 -8.46
N ASN A 212 5.70 -16.93 -9.67
CA ASN A 212 4.66 -17.35 -10.59
C ASN A 212 5.20 -17.51 -12.02
N TYR A 213 4.90 -18.62 -12.67
CA TYR A 213 5.29 -18.92 -14.03
C TYR A 213 4.12 -18.68 -14.97
N TYR A 214 4.38 -18.18 -16.18
CA TYR A 214 3.37 -18.02 -17.20
C TYR A 214 3.90 -18.34 -18.60
N LEU A 215 2.99 -18.80 -19.44
CA LEU A 215 3.16 -19.01 -20.87
C LEU A 215 2.15 -18.10 -21.58
N ASP A 216 2.61 -17.34 -22.56
CA ASP A 216 1.79 -16.53 -23.43
C ASP A 216 2.06 -16.98 -24.88
N PHE A 217 0.99 -17.23 -25.64
CA PHE A 217 1.05 -17.56 -27.05
C PHE A 217 0.16 -16.59 -27.81
N ARG A 218 0.72 -15.94 -28.82
CA ARG A 218 0.02 -14.98 -29.65
C ARG A 218 0.20 -15.30 -31.13
N VAL A 219 -0.85 -15.20 -31.91
CA VAL A 219 -0.88 -15.27 -33.36
C VAL A 219 -1.58 -14.02 -33.87
N ASP A 220 -0.98 -13.32 -34.82
CA ASP A 220 -1.61 -12.17 -35.45
C ASP A 220 -2.49 -12.69 -36.62
N LEU A 221 -3.82 -12.51 -36.54
CA LEU A 221 -4.83 -13.05 -37.47
C LEU A 221 -5.00 -12.18 -38.71
#